data_884188680e5c47812fa6a527fdf6c2dc
#
_entry.id   884188680e5c47812fa6a527fdf6c2dc
#
_cell.length_a   1.000
_cell.length_b   1.000
_cell.length_c   1.000
_cell.angle_alpha   90.00
_cell.angle_beta   90.00
_cell.angle_gamma   90.00
#
_symmetry.space_group_name_H-M   'P 1'
#
loop_
_entity.id
_entity.type
_entity.pdbx_description
1 polymer ?
#
loop_
_entity_poly.entity_id
_entity_poly.type
_entity_poly.pdbx_seq_one_letter_code
_entity_poly.pdbx_strand_id
1 'polypeptide(L)'
;MTGEHGLDYRFDSRVAIRYDALRGHPPRVSADIGRAIAAQLPEHARVLELGVGTGRIALPLASAGCEVYGVDLSSQMLAALSRRIAADSLAGIYLAQGDITALPFRERVFHGVIAVHVLHLVADWAGVLAQISRLVRPGGILLLGRDWVDPESFSGTIRNRFRKTVVDVGTEMLPPGASAATPPVGNAAIVNSLNKLGARPLGEGEIVGAEWRTNITPRQILDGIRSRDDAESWVLPDNVLTETMRRLDAFAADEWPDLDTHRPVTRRFLFGVFRFDD
;
A
#
# COMPACT_ATOMS: atom_id res chain seq x y z
N MET A 1 -15.65 18.75 -18.06
CA MET A 1 -16.66 18.46 -17.02
C MET A 1 -15.91 17.72 -15.91
N THR A 2 -15.59 18.44 -14.85
CA THR A 2 -14.85 17.93 -13.69
C THR A 2 -15.82 17.18 -12.80
N GLY A 3 -15.72 15.86 -12.77
CA GLY A 3 -16.46 15.02 -11.84
C GLY A 3 -15.97 15.25 -10.42
N GLU A 4 -16.84 15.79 -9.59
CA GLU A 4 -16.71 15.85 -8.13
C GLU A 4 -16.89 14.45 -7.53
N HIS A 5 -15.88 13.61 -7.59
CA HIS A 5 -15.82 12.40 -6.76
C HIS A 5 -14.38 12.09 -6.38
N GLY A 6 -14.06 12.36 -5.11
CA GLY A 6 -13.06 11.64 -4.31
C GLY A 6 -11.61 11.92 -4.68
N LEU A 7 -10.89 12.38 -3.73
CA LEU A 7 -9.45 12.33 -3.46
C LEU A 7 -8.57 12.00 -4.69
N ASP A 8 -8.11 13.04 -5.36
CA ASP A 8 -7.15 12.95 -6.45
C ASP A 8 -5.74 12.68 -5.87
N TYR A 9 -5.45 11.42 -5.54
CA TYR A 9 -4.13 10.99 -5.09
C TYR A 9 -3.16 10.95 -6.27
N ARG A 10 -2.80 12.10 -6.81
CA ARG A 10 -1.76 12.18 -7.84
C ARG A 10 -0.40 12.07 -7.19
N PHE A 11 0.21 10.90 -7.35
CA PHE A 11 1.64 10.70 -7.08
C PHE A 11 2.44 11.51 -8.08
N ASP A 12 2.82 12.74 -7.72
CA ASP A 12 3.62 13.62 -8.58
C ASP A 12 5.08 13.17 -8.65
N SER A 13 5.87 13.83 -9.51
CA SER A 13 7.28 13.50 -9.74
C SER A 13 8.14 13.57 -8.46
N ARG A 14 7.81 14.45 -7.51
CA ARG A 14 8.54 14.60 -6.25
C ARG A 14 8.40 13.39 -5.37
N VAL A 15 7.20 12.82 -5.36
CA VAL A 15 6.90 11.60 -4.60
C VAL A 15 7.56 10.40 -5.26
N ALA A 16 7.45 10.24 -6.58
CA ALA A 16 8.03 9.11 -7.29
C ALA A 16 9.56 9.00 -7.06
N ILE A 17 10.29 10.13 -7.04
CA ILE A 17 11.73 10.15 -6.77
C ILE A 17 12.08 9.71 -5.35
N ARG A 18 11.28 10.11 -4.36
CA ARG A 18 11.53 9.83 -2.94
C ARG A 18 10.90 8.52 -2.48
N TYR A 19 9.92 8.00 -3.23
CA TYR A 19 9.10 6.86 -2.82
C TYR A 19 9.93 5.63 -2.48
N ASP A 20 10.89 5.27 -3.33
CA ASP A 20 11.74 4.10 -3.10
C ASP A 20 12.66 4.26 -1.89
N ALA A 21 13.19 5.47 -1.66
CA ALA A 21 14.02 5.75 -0.49
C ALA A 21 13.23 5.65 0.82
N LEU A 22 11.93 5.99 0.78
CA LEU A 22 11.06 6.03 1.95
C LEU A 22 10.31 4.70 2.19
N ARG A 23 9.96 4.00 1.11
CA ARG A 23 9.07 2.83 1.11
C ARG A 23 9.71 1.56 0.57
N GLY A 24 10.91 1.65 0.00
CA GLY A 24 11.64 0.48 -0.52
C GLY A 24 11.94 -0.54 0.57
N HIS A 25 11.86 -1.81 0.22
CA HIS A 25 12.32 -2.88 1.08
C HIS A 25 13.85 -3.09 0.89
N PRO A 26 14.58 -3.49 1.93
CA PRO A 26 15.95 -3.93 1.74
C PRO A 26 16.02 -5.06 0.70
N PRO A 27 17.09 -5.18 -0.12
CA PRO A 27 17.13 -6.12 -1.25
C PRO A 27 16.79 -7.57 -0.89
N ARG A 28 17.30 -8.07 0.25
CA ARG A 28 16.99 -9.41 0.73
C ARG A 28 15.51 -9.56 1.10
N VAL A 29 14.96 -8.59 1.81
CA VAL A 29 13.54 -8.55 2.20
C VAL A 29 12.65 -8.52 0.97
N SER A 30 12.99 -7.69 -0.03
CA SER A 30 12.29 -7.63 -1.31
C SER A 30 12.26 -9.00 -1.99
N ALA A 31 13.41 -9.69 -2.07
CA ALA A 31 13.48 -11.03 -2.65
C ALA A 31 12.66 -12.06 -1.85
N ASP A 32 12.67 -12.01 -0.51
CA ASP A 32 11.87 -12.89 0.34
C ASP A 32 10.37 -12.69 0.08
N ILE A 33 9.91 -11.43 -0.03
CA ILE A 33 8.53 -11.10 -0.38
C ILE A 33 8.15 -11.68 -1.74
N GLY A 34 8.98 -11.47 -2.77
CA GLY A 34 8.74 -12.00 -4.11
C GLY A 34 8.57 -13.52 -4.11
N ARG A 35 9.47 -14.23 -3.41
CA ARG A 35 9.38 -15.69 -3.27
C ARG A 35 8.14 -16.15 -2.49
N ALA A 36 7.80 -15.47 -1.40
CA ALA A 36 6.63 -15.81 -0.59
C ALA A 36 5.32 -15.66 -1.37
N ILE A 37 5.22 -14.60 -2.19
CA ILE A 37 4.08 -14.38 -3.08
C ILE A 37 4.05 -15.42 -4.20
N ALA A 38 5.18 -15.65 -4.88
CA ALA A 38 5.27 -16.62 -5.97
C ALA A 38 4.91 -18.05 -5.52
N ALA A 39 5.22 -18.42 -4.28
CA ALA A 39 4.86 -19.72 -3.70
C ALA A 39 3.33 -19.95 -3.57
N GLN A 40 2.51 -18.91 -3.69
CA GLN A 40 1.05 -19.01 -3.70
C GLN A 40 0.46 -19.22 -5.11
N LEU A 41 1.30 -19.21 -6.12
CA LEU A 41 0.94 -19.17 -7.54
C LEU A 41 1.55 -20.37 -8.28
N PRO A 42 0.99 -20.79 -9.42
CA PRO A 42 1.65 -21.76 -10.27
C PRO A 42 2.95 -21.20 -10.87
N GLU A 43 3.82 -22.08 -11.34
CA GLU A 43 5.02 -21.67 -12.07
C GLU A 43 4.66 -20.82 -13.29
N HIS A 44 5.46 -19.80 -13.56
CA HIS A 44 5.23 -18.85 -14.67
C HIS A 44 3.85 -18.19 -14.65
N ALA A 45 3.31 -17.94 -13.46
CA ALA A 45 2.00 -17.33 -13.30
C ALA A 45 1.91 -15.97 -13.97
N ARG A 46 0.79 -15.69 -14.64
CA ARG A 46 0.41 -14.33 -15.04
C ARG A 46 -0.26 -13.64 -13.88
N VAL A 47 0.32 -12.54 -13.46
CA VAL A 47 -0.12 -11.79 -12.28
C VAL A 47 -0.39 -10.35 -12.66
N LEU A 48 -1.52 -9.81 -12.22
CA LEU A 48 -1.83 -8.39 -12.33
C LEU A 48 -1.54 -7.70 -10.99
N GLU A 49 -0.70 -6.68 -11.00
CA GLU A 49 -0.49 -5.80 -9.84
C GLU A 49 -1.23 -4.48 -10.04
N LEU A 50 -2.11 -4.15 -9.09
CA LEU A 50 -2.87 -2.91 -9.06
C LEU A 50 -2.10 -1.85 -8.28
N GLY A 51 -1.89 -0.67 -8.89
CA GLY A 51 -1.06 0.39 -8.31
C GLY A 51 0.40 -0.05 -8.23
N VAL A 52 0.98 -0.50 -9.35
CA VAL A 52 2.33 -1.08 -9.39
C VAL A 52 3.43 -0.12 -8.92
N GLY A 53 3.18 1.20 -8.99
CA GLY A 53 4.11 2.24 -8.56
C GLY A 53 5.48 2.11 -9.21
N THR A 54 6.52 2.15 -8.36
CA THR A 54 7.93 1.97 -8.77
C THR A 54 8.38 0.51 -8.81
N GLY A 55 7.44 -0.46 -8.67
CA GLY A 55 7.70 -1.88 -8.80
C GLY A 55 8.21 -2.58 -7.55
N ARG A 56 7.86 -2.08 -6.38
CA ARG A 56 8.29 -2.63 -5.09
C ARG A 56 7.93 -4.12 -4.92
N ILE A 57 6.83 -4.56 -5.52
CA ILE A 57 6.39 -5.96 -5.55
C ILE A 57 6.62 -6.59 -6.92
N ALA A 58 6.35 -5.86 -8.02
CA ALA A 58 6.52 -6.36 -9.40
C ALA A 58 7.94 -6.88 -9.68
N LEU A 59 8.97 -6.11 -9.30
CA LEU A 59 10.37 -6.47 -9.58
C LEU A 59 10.77 -7.80 -8.91
N PRO A 60 10.62 -7.98 -7.57
CA PRO A 60 10.97 -9.24 -6.93
C PRO A 60 10.08 -10.41 -7.37
N LEU A 61 8.84 -10.16 -7.75
CA LEU A 61 7.92 -11.19 -8.22
C LEU A 61 8.31 -11.68 -9.62
N ALA A 62 8.68 -10.78 -10.54
CA ALA A 62 9.24 -11.16 -11.83
C ALA A 62 10.57 -11.90 -11.70
N SER A 63 11.44 -11.46 -10.77
CA SER A 63 12.67 -12.19 -10.45
C SER A 63 12.41 -13.60 -9.87
N ALA A 64 11.24 -13.82 -9.29
CA ALA A 64 10.79 -15.15 -8.82
C ALA A 64 10.08 -15.96 -9.92
N GLY A 65 10.09 -15.51 -11.18
CA GLY A 65 9.62 -16.27 -12.36
C GLY A 65 8.18 -16.01 -12.77
N CYS A 66 7.49 -15.04 -12.19
CA CYS A 66 6.14 -14.64 -12.61
C CYS A 66 6.18 -13.68 -13.81
N GLU A 67 5.13 -13.72 -14.63
CA GLU A 67 4.84 -12.75 -15.68
C GLU A 67 3.93 -11.66 -15.09
N VAL A 68 4.47 -10.45 -14.88
CA VAL A 68 3.78 -9.39 -14.13
C VAL A 68 3.23 -8.33 -15.06
N TYR A 69 1.95 -8.06 -14.93
CA TYR A 69 1.23 -6.96 -15.58
C TYR A 69 0.95 -5.90 -14.53
N GLY A 70 1.59 -4.73 -14.65
CA GLY A 70 1.46 -3.64 -13.70
C GLY A 70 0.61 -2.51 -14.24
N VAL A 71 -0.40 -2.08 -13.48
CA VAL A 71 -1.22 -0.90 -13.80
C VAL A 71 -1.01 0.16 -12.74
N ASP A 72 -0.80 1.41 -13.17
CA ASP A 72 -0.74 2.57 -12.29
C ASP A 72 -1.34 3.80 -13.00
N LEU A 73 -1.94 4.69 -12.22
CA LEU A 73 -2.49 5.95 -12.74
C LEU A 73 -1.38 6.95 -13.07
N SER A 74 -0.25 6.88 -12.34
CA SER A 74 0.88 7.81 -12.45
C SER A 74 1.87 7.39 -13.54
N SER A 75 1.93 8.16 -14.62
CA SER A 75 2.96 7.99 -15.66
C SER A 75 4.38 8.16 -15.12
N GLN A 76 4.58 8.98 -14.09
CA GLN A 76 5.88 9.21 -13.44
C GLN A 76 6.35 7.97 -12.67
N MET A 77 5.45 7.28 -11.97
CA MET A 77 5.73 6.00 -11.30
C MET A 77 6.13 4.94 -12.33
N LEU A 78 5.35 4.81 -13.40
CA LEU A 78 5.64 3.86 -14.48
C LEU A 78 6.98 4.16 -15.17
N ALA A 79 7.31 5.44 -15.41
CA ALA A 79 8.59 5.83 -15.96
C ALA A 79 9.77 5.50 -15.02
N ALA A 80 9.59 5.65 -13.70
CA ALA A 80 10.60 5.24 -12.72
C ALA A 80 10.78 3.71 -12.74
N LEU A 81 9.69 2.95 -12.77
CA LEU A 81 9.73 1.49 -12.87
C LEU A 81 10.38 1.02 -14.18
N SER A 82 10.03 1.62 -15.31
CA SER A 82 10.63 1.27 -16.62
C SER A 82 12.16 1.44 -16.61
N ARG A 83 12.68 2.49 -15.97
CA ARG A 83 14.13 2.70 -15.83
C ARG A 83 14.79 1.59 -14.99
N ARG A 84 14.13 1.13 -13.92
CA ARG A 84 14.62 0.02 -13.07
C ARG A 84 14.62 -1.29 -13.82
N ILE A 85 13.54 -1.60 -14.55
CA ILE A 85 13.45 -2.81 -15.40
C ILE A 85 14.62 -2.85 -16.40
N ALA A 86 14.90 -1.72 -17.06
CA ALA A 86 15.99 -1.61 -18.01
C ALA A 86 17.38 -1.76 -17.35
N ALA A 87 17.58 -1.12 -16.18
CA ALA A 87 18.85 -1.18 -15.46
C ALA A 87 19.16 -2.61 -14.96
N ASP A 88 18.15 -3.32 -14.48
CA ASP A 88 18.30 -4.69 -13.95
C ASP A 88 18.14 -5.77 -15.05
N SER A 89 17.91 -5.37 -16.30
CA SER A 89 17.67 -6.26 -17.45
C SER A 89 16.58 -7.32 -17.19
N LEU A 90 15.53 -6.94 -16.45
CA LEU A 90 14.45 -7.82 -16.08
C LEU A 90 13.47 -8.02 -17.25
N ALA A 91 13.06 -9.27 -17.45
CA ALA A 91 12.02 -9.64 -18.41
C ALA A 91 10.71 -10.01 -17.70
N GLY A 92 9.61 -10.11 -18.46
CA GLY A 92 8.33 -10.57 -17.95
C GLY A 92 7.54 -9.51 -17.17
N ILE A 93 7.85 -8.23 -17.31
CA ILE A 93 7.09 -7.12 -16.71
C ILE A 93 6.49 -6.26 -17.84
N TYR A 94 5.18 -6.10 -17.81
CA TYR A 94 4.39 -5.34 -18.77
C TYR A 94 3.64 -4.22 -18.04
N LEU A 95 3.79 -2.99 -18.49
CA LEU A 95 3.26 -1.82 -17.81
C LEU A 95 2.16 -1.16 -18.63
N ALA A 96 1.08 -0.77 -17.97
CA ALA A 96 0.00 0.01 -18.55
C ALA A 96 -0.37 1.18 -17.64
N GLN A 97 -0.50 2.38 -18.22
CA GLN A 97 -1.11 3.49 -17.50
C GLN A 97 -2.63 3.34 -17.54
N GLY A 98 -3.27 3.34 -16.38
CA GLY A 98 -4.72 3.17 -16.29
C GLY A 98 -5.26 3.35 -14.89
N ASP A 99 -6.57 3.55 -14.83
CA ASP A 99 -7.34 3.59 -13.60
C ASP A 99 -7.76 2.17 -13.21
N ILE A 100 -7.48 1.75 -11.98
CA ILE A 100 -7.87 0.43 -11.48
C ILE A 100 -9.39 0.25 -11.35
N THR A 101 -10.16 1.32 -11.43
CA THR A 101 -11.62 1.28 -11.48
C THR A 101 -12.17 0.92 -12.86
N ALA A 102 -11.33 0.93 -13.92
CA ALA A 102 -11.70 0.65 -15.31
C ALA A 102 -10.61 -0.13 -16.03
N LEU A 103 -10.35 -1.36 -15.59
CA LEU A 103 -9.25 -2.21 -16.08
C LEU A 103 -9.55 -2.76 -17.48
N PRO A 104 -8.66 -2.52 -18.50
CA PRO A 104 -8.93 -2.87 -19.88
C PRO A 104 -8.46 -4.29 -20.23
N PHE A 105 -8.58 -5.24 -19.32
CA PHE A 105 -8.16 -6.62 -19.55
C PHE A 105 -9.34 -7.54 -19.88
N ARG A 106 -9.03 -8.62 -20.62
CA ARG A 106 -9.97 -9.71 -20.86
C ARG A 106 -10.24 -10.48 -19.57
N GLU A 107 -11.42 -11.05 -19.48
CA GLU A 107 -11.79 -11.89 -18.33
C GLU A 107 -10.96 -13.17 -18.27
N ARG A 108 -10.76 -13.69 -17.07
CA ARG A 108 -10.12 -14.99 -16.77
C ARG A 108 -8.72 -15.15 -17.37
N VAL A 109 -7.92 -14.06 -17.35
CA VAL A 109 -6.55 -14.06 -17.90
C VAL A 109 -5.51 -14.34 -16.82
N PHE A 110 -5.72 -13.85 -15.60
CA PHE A 110 -4.71 -13.86 -14.56
C PHE A 110 -4.85 -15.06 -13.62
N HIS A 111 -3.72 -15.64 -13.22
CA HIS A 111 -3.64 -16.65 -12.16
C HIS A 111 -3.77 -15.99 -10.77
N GLY A 112 -3.33 -14.75 -10.65
CA GLY A 112 -3.46 -13.96 -9.45
C GLY A 112 -3.54 -12.46 -9.73
N VAL A 113 -4.21 -11.76 -8.82
CA VAL A 113 -4.20 -10.29 -8.74
C VAL A 113 -3.60 -9.90 -7.41
N ILE A 114 -2.76 -8.89 -7.41
CA ILE A 114 -2.09 -8.37 -6.21
C ILE A 114 -2.51 -6.92 -6.00
N ALA A 115 -2.92 -6.61 -4.79
CA ALA A 115 -3.21 -5.24 -4.35
C ALA A 115 -2.47 -4.96 -3.03
N VAL A 116 -1.48 -4.08 -3.09
CA VAL A 116 -0.67 -3.67 -1.93
C VAL A 116 -0.81 -2.18 -1.73
N HIS A 117 -1.34 -1.76 -0.60
CA HIS A 117 -1.54 -0.34 -0.27
C HIS A 117 -2.29 0.48 -1.33
N VAL A 118 -3.27 -0.10 -2.05
CA VAL A 118 -3.96 0.60 -3.14
C VAL A 118 -5.48 0.72 -2.93
N LEU A 119 -6.16 -0.31 -2.38
CA LEU A 119 -7.63 -0.29 -2.29
C LEU A 119 -8.17 0.85 -1.43
N HIS A 120 -7.45 1.28 -0.41
CA HIS A 120 -7.85 2.40 0.45
C HIS A 120 -7.74 3.77 -0.23
N LEU A 121 -7.10 3.85 -1.41
CA LEU A 121 -6.98 5.07 -2.22
C LEU A 121 -8.16 5.25 -3.17
N VAL A 122 -9.07 4.28 -3.25
CA VAL A 122 -10.17 4.24 -4.23
C VAL A 122 -11.52 4.28 -3.53
N ALA A 123 -12.36 5.24 -3.90
CA ALA A 123 -13.70 5.36 -3.32
C ALA A 123 -14.57 4.12 -3.64
N ASP A 124 -14.55 3.65 -4.90
CA ASP A 124 -15.25 2.43 -5.34
C ASP A 124 -14.36 1.18 -5.28
N TRP A 125 -13.78 0.92 -4.11
CA TRP A 125 -13.00 -0.31 -3.89
C TRP A 125 -13.83 -1.59 -4.09
N ALA A 126 -15.14 -1.55 -3.87
CA ALA A 126 -16.03 -2.69 -4.07
C ALA A 126 -16.19 -3.01 -5.58
N GLY A 127 -16.32 -1.99 -6.42
CA GLY A 127 -16.30 -2.14 -7.88
C GLY A 127 -14.96 -2.68 -8.38
N VAL A 128 -13.83 -2.27 -7.77
CA VAL A 128 -12.52 -2.85 -8.08
C VAL A 128 -12.48 -4.35 -7.75
N LEU A 129 -13.00 -4.78 -6.58
CA LEU A 129 -13.08 -6.20 -6.23
C LEU A 129 -13.95 -6.99 -7.22
N ALA A 130 -15.07 -6.41 -7.67
CA ALA A 130 -15.92 -7.03 -8.69
C ALA A 130 -15.22 -7.14 -10.05
N GLN A 131 -14.38 -6.19 -10.44
CA GLN A 131 -13.54 -6.32 -11.64
C GLN A 131 -12.50 -7.43 -11.47
N ILE A 132 -11.82 -7.48 -10.32
CA ILE A 132 -10.83 -8.53 -10.02
C ILE A 132 -11.45 -9.92 -10.17
N SER A 133 -12.67 -10.16 -9.64
CA SER A 133 -13.34 -11.47 -9.74
C SER A 133 -13.58 -11.94 -11.19
N ARG A 134 -13.74 -10.98 -12.13
CA ARG A 134 -13.87 -11.33 -13.57
C ARG A 134 -12.54 -11.57 -14.26
N LEU A 135 -11.48 -10.90 -13.80
CA LEU A 135 -10.15 -10.97 -14.41
C LEU A 135 -9.36 -12.20 -14.00
N VAL A 136 -9.64 -12.71 -12.81
CA VAL A 136 -9.00 -13.92 -12.27
C VAL A 136 -9.60 -15.17 -12.92
N ARG A 137 -8.75 -16.16 -13.23
CA ARG A 137 -9.18 -17.49 -13.70
C ARG A 137 -9.95 -18.24 -12.59
N PRO A 138 -10.78 -19.21 -12.96
CA PRO A 138 -11.31 -20.17 -12.00
C PRO A 138 -10.18 -20.78 -11.15
N GLY A 139 -10.36 -20.84 -9.83
CA GLY A 139 -9.34 -21.28 -8.88
C GLY A 139 -8.15 -20.33 -8.68
N GLY A 140 -8.13 -19.18 -9.36
CA GLY A 140 -7.09 -18.17 -9.17
C GLY A 140 -7.27 -17.36 -7.88
N ILE A 141 -6.30 -16.49 -7.57
CA ILE A 141 -6.23 -15.83 -6.27
C ILE A 141 -6.20 -14.30 -6.35
N LEU A 142 -6.73 -13.66 -5.30
CA LEU A 142 -6.41 -12.29 -4.93
C LEU A 142 -5.49 -12.28 -3.72
N LEU A 143 -4.40 -11.53 -3.81
CA LEU A 143 -3.49 -11.30 -2.71
C LEU A 143 -3.59 -9.85 -2.25
N LEU A 144 -3.92 -9.66 -0.98
CA LEU A 144 -3.98 -8.35 -0.33
C LEU A 144 -2.78 -8.20 0.61
N GLY A 145 -1.85 -7.32 0.25
CA GLY A 145 -0.61 -7.13 0.98
C GLY A 145 -0.51 -5.79 1.70
N ARG A 146 0.25 -5.77 2.79
CA ARG A 146 0.55 -4.55 3.55
C ARG A 146 1.85 -4.65 4.32
N ASP A 147 2.49 -3.52 4.51
CA ASP A 147 3.54 -3.39 5.51
C ASP A 147 2.92 -3.30 6.90
N TRP A 148 3.53 -3.96 7.85
CA TRP A 148 3.14 -3.95 9.25
C TRP A 148 4.31 -3.47 10.11
N VAL A 149 3.98 -2.66 11.08
CA VAL A 149 4.88 -2.21 12.14
C VAL A 149 4.19 -2.56 13.46
N ASP A 150 4.96 -3.06 14.42
CA ASP A 150 4.45 -3.37 15.74
C ASP A 150 3.74 -2.15 16.35
N PRO A 151 2.43 -2.23 16.62
CA PRO A 151 1.68 -1.11 17.19
C PRO A 151 2.15 -0.70 18.58
N GLU A 152 2.77 -1.61 19.34
CA GLU A 152 3.31 -1.38 20.67
C GLU A 152 4.74 -0.81 20.63
N SER A 153 5.39 -0.80 19.46
CA SER A 153 6.68 -0.15 19.30
C SER A 153 6.53 1.38 19.38
N PHE A 154 7.63 2.07 19.69
CA PHE A 154 7.63 3.55 19.69
C PHE A 154 7.15 4.13 18.35
N SER A 155 7.48 3.48 17.23
CA SER A 155 7.01 3.87 15.90
C SER A 155 5.51 3.68 15.75
N GLY A 156 4.97 2.56 16.25
CA GLY A 156 3.53 2.31 16.31
C GLY A 156 2.82 3.33 17.19
N THR A 157 3.38 3.61 18.36
CA THR A 157 2.85 4.60 19.32
C THR A 157 2.74 5.99 18.69
N ILE A 158 3.80 6.49 18.00
CA ILE A 158 3.76 7.78 17.31
C ILE A 158 2.65 7.79 16.23
N ARG A 159 2.57 6.73 15.41
CA ARG A 159 1.58 6.66 14.33
C ARG A 159 0.15 6.55 14.86
N ASN A 160 -0.07 5.79 15.93
CA ASN A 160 -1.38 5.70 16.56
C ASN A 160 -1.77 7.04 17.19
N ARG A 161 -0.82 7.73 17.84
CA ARG A 161 -1.05 9.08 18.37
C ARG A 161 -1.37 10.07 17.26
N PHE A 162 -0.64 10.03 16.14
CA PHE A 162 -0.92 10.85 14.97
C PHE A 162 -2.36 10.67 14.49
N ARG A 163 -2.81 9.42 14.22
CA ARG A 163 -4.17 9.13 13.75
C ARG A 163 -5.24 9.67 14.71
N LYS A 164 -5.05 9.44 16.02
CA LYS A 164 -5.97 9.97 17.03
C LYS A 164 -6.00 11.49 17.00
N THR A 165 -4.82 12.15 16.97
CA THR A 165 -4.74 13.61 16.95
C THR A 165 -5.35 14.21 15.69
N VAL A 166 -5.22 13.56 14.52
CA VAL A 166 -5.88 13.99 13.26
C VAL A 166 -7.40 14.02 13.42
N VAL A 167 -7.98 13.01 14.04
CA VAL A 167 -9.44 12.95 14.30
C VAL A 167 -9.86 14.06 15.26
N ASP A 168 -9.13 14.24 16.37
CA ASP A 168 -9.43 15.27 17.38
C ASP A 168 -9.37 16.67 16.75
N VAL A 169 -8.25 17.00 16.07
CA VAL A 169 -8.05 18.29 15.39
C VAL A 169 -9.07 18.50 14.27
N GLY A 170 -9.35 17.47 13.48
CA GLY A 170 -10.34 17.54 12.41
C GLY A 170 -11.73 17.87 12.95
N THR A 171 -12.13 17.27 14.08
CA THR A 171 -13.40 17.56 14.74
C THR A 171 -13.48 19.00 15.24
N GLU A 172 -12.35 19.55 15.73
CA GLU A 172 -12.28 20.92 16.25
C GLU A 172 -12.23 22.00 15.15
N MET A 173 -11.56 21.72 14.02
CA MET A 173 -11.18 22.72 13.03
C MET A 173 -11.97 22.67 11.73
N LEU A 174 -12.64 21.55 11.42
CA LEU A 174 -13.40 21.39 10.18
C LEU A 174 -14.90 21.65 10.39
N PRO A 175 -15.63 22.04 9.34
CA PRO A 175 -17.09 22.18 9.41
C PRO A 175 -17.77 20.87 9.83
N PRO A 176 -18.93 20.94 10.51
CA PRO A 176 -19.69 19.75 10.87
C PRO A 176 -19.96 18.84 9.66
N GLY A 177 -19.62 17.55 9.79
CA GLY A 177 -19.75 16.55 8.73
C GLY A 177 -18.54 16.42 7.79
N ALA A 178 -17.55 17.32 7.86
CA ALA A 178 -16.28 17.11 7.19
C ALA A 178 -15.37 16.18 8.02
N SER A 179 -14.62 15.31 7.35
CA SER A 179 -13.64 14.43 8.01
C SER A 179 -12.23 14.77 7.56
N ALA A 180 -11.30 14.90 8.51
CA ALA A 180 -9.88 15.05 8.22
C ALA A 180 -9.23 13.73 7.78
N ALA A 181 -9.86 12.60 8.09
CA ALA A 181 -9.36 11.28 7.76
C ALA A 181 -10.44 10.49 6.99
N THR A 182 -10.04 9.88 5.88
CA THR A 182 -10.86 8.84 5.27
C THR A 182 -10.70 7.59 6.14
N PRO A 183 -11.79 7.03 6.69
CA PRO A 183 -11.66 5.77 7.42
C PRO A 183 -11.03 4.72 6.51
N PRO A 184 -10.01 3.99 6.96
CA PRO A 184 -9.49 2.88 6.18
C PRO A 184 -10.63 1.89 5.93
N VAL A 185 -10.71 1.36 4.71
CA VAL A 185 -11.65 0.27 4.41
C VAL A 185 -11.36 -0.87 5.38
N GLY A 186 -12.30 -1.16 6.26
CA GLY A 186 -12.09 -2.18 7.30
C GLY A 186 -11.93 -3.57 6.65
N ASN A 187 -10.99 -4.36 7.14
CA ASN A 187 -10.75 -5.72 6.65
C ASN A 187 -12.03 -6.56 6.57
N ALA A 188 -12.93 -6.41 7.53
CA ALA A 188 -14.21 -7.12 7.53
C ALA A 188 -15.11 -6.75 6.33
N ALA A 189 -15.12 -5.49 5.90
CA ALA A 189 -15.89 -5.07 4.73
C ALA A 189 -15.33 -5.67 3.44
N ILE A 190 -14.01 -5.70 3.30
CA ILE A 190 -13.32 -6.33 2.16
C ILE A 190 -13.64 -7.83 2.13
N VAL A 191 -13.46 -8.54 3.25
CA VAL A 191 -13.73 -9.99 3.35
C VAL A 191 -15.20 -10.30 3.02
N ASN A 192 -16.14 -9.51 3.55
CA ASN A 192 -17.56 -9.68 3.26
C ASN A 192 -17.88 -9.47 1.77
N SER A 193 -17.23 -8.48 1.13
CA SER A 193 -17.39 -8.25 -0.31
C SER A 193 -16.82 -9.39 -1.14
N LEU A 194 -15.63 -9.88 -0.79
CA LEU A 194 -14.99 -11.02 -1.44
C LEU A 194 -15.82 -12.30 -1.31
N ASN A 195 -16.38 -12.58 -0.14
CA ASN A 195 -17.27 -13.73 0.07
C ASN A 195 -18.50 -13.68 -0.86
N LYS A 196 -19.08 -12.48 -1.07
CA LYS A 196 -20.21 -12.28 -2.00
C LYS A 196 -19.82 -12.52 -3.46
N LEU A 197 -18.55 -12.32 -3.79
CA LEU A 197 -17.97 -12.52 -5.13
C LEU A 197 -17.44 -13.95 -5.34
N GLY A 198 -17.68 -14.88 -4.40
CA GLY A 198 -17.21 -16.26 -4.49
C GLY A 198 -15.73 -16.44 -4.14
N ALA A 199 -15.10 -15.47 -3.50
CA ALA A 199 -13.71 -15.60 -3.05
C ALA A 199 -13.65 -15.96 -1.57
N ARG A 200 -12.83 -16.95 -1.21
CA ARG A 200 -12.67 -17.44 0.16
C ARG A 200 -11.23 -17.27 0.64
N PRO A 201 -11.00 -16.94 1.92
CA PRO A 201 -9.66 -16.93 2.48
C PRO A 201 -8.97 -18.29 2.30
N LEU A 202 -7.73 -18.28 1.86
CA LEU A 202 -6.88 -19.46 1.77
C LEU A 202 -6.00 -19.52 3.02
N GLY A 203 -6.41 -20.32 4.00
CA GLY A 203 -5.73 -20.46 5.30
C GLY A 203 -6.32 -19.54 6.39
N GLU A 204 -5.77 -19.69 7.59
CA GLU A 204 -6.16 -18.90 8.77
C GLU A 204 -5.22 -17.69 8.92
N GLY A 205 -5.72 -16.50 8.63
CA GLY A 205 -5.00 -15.24 8.85
C GLY A 205 -4.08 -14.82 7.70
N GLU A 206 -3.19 -13.88 8.02
CA GLU A 206 -2.22 -13.33 7.06
C GLU A 206 -0.91 -14.13 7.08
N ILE A 207 -0.30 -14.27 5.93
CA ILE A 207 1.02 -14.88 5.74
C ILE A 207 2.08 -13.82 5.99
N VAL A 208 3.14 -14.18 6.72
CA VAL A 208 4.35 -13.35 6.87
C VAL A 208 5.26 -13.59 5.66
N GLY A 209 5.24 -12.67 4.70
CA GLY A 209 6.10 -12.74 3.52
C GLY A 209 7.55 -12.43 3.81
N ALA A 210 7.80 -11.51 4.75
CA ALA A 210 9.13 -11.21 5.26
C ALA A 210 9.05 -10.51 6.62
N GLU A 211 10.10 -10.65 7.42
CA GLU A 211 10.31 -9.88 8.65
C GLU A 211 11.71 -9.29 8.65
N TRP A 212 11.82 -8.03 9.06
CA TRP A 212 13.13 -7.37 9.19
C TRP A 212 13.13 -6.33 10.30
N ARG A 213 14.32 -5.89 10.69
CA ARG A 213 14.50 -4.81 11.65
C ARG A 213 15.11 -3.59 10.98
N THR A 214 14.64 -2.41 11.37
CA THR A 214 15.23 -1.13 11.00
C THR A 214 15.56 -0.36 12.26
N ASN A 215 16.63 0.45 12.21
CA ASN A 215 16.92 1.42 13.25
C ASN A 215 16.47 2.79 12.76
N ILE A 216 15.55 3.41 13.49
CA ILE A 216 14.97 4.70 13.14
C ILE A 216 14.82 5.54 14.41
N THR A 217 14.85 6.85 14.29
CA THR A 217 14.64 7.75 15.42
C THR A 217 13.20 8.26 15.49
N PRO A 218 12.67 8.65 16.68
CA PRO A 218 11.39 9.33 16.76
C PRO A 218 11.31 10.56 15.84
N ARG A 219 12.38 11.36 15.78
CA ARG A 219 12.47 12.54 14.88
C ARG A 219 12.25 12.18 13.41
N GLN A 220 12.88 11.12 12.92
CA GLN A 220 12.70 10.69 11.52
C GLN A 220 11.25 10.35 11.20
N ILE A 221 10.50 9.77 12.15
CA ILE A 221 9.07 9.47 11.94
C ILE A 221 8.26 10.79 11.91
N LEU A 222 8.51 11.70 12.84
CA LEU A 222 7.84 13.01 12.89
C LEU A 222 8.10 13.83 11.62
N ASP A 223 9.35 13.84 11.16
CA ASP A 223 9.75 14.55 9.94
C ASP A 223 9.11 13.93 8.68
N GLY A 224 9.00 12.61 8.61
CA GLY A 224 8.29 11.93 7.54
C GLY A 224 6.80 12.31 7.49
N ILE A 225 6.12 12.38 8.63
CA ILE A 225 4.72 12.84 8.71
C ILE A 225 4.62 14.30 8.27
N ARG A 226 5.50 15.17 8.77
CA ARG A 226 5.54 16.61 8.44
C ARG A 226 5.81 16.85 6.96
N SER A 227 6.68 16.04 6.35
CA SER A 227 7.01 16.08 4.92
C SER A 227 5.97 15.41 4.03
N ARG A 228 4.89 14.89 4.62
CA ARG A 228 3.83 14.20 3.90
C ARG A 228 4.35 12.99 3.11
N ASP A 229 5.22 12.17 3.74
CA ASP A 229 5.82 11.00 3.11
C ASP A 229 4.88 9.78 3.07
N ASP A 230 3.69 9.87 3.66
CA ASP A 230 2.68 8.82 3.63
C ASP A 230 1.27 9.34 3.30
N ALA A 231 0.41 8.45 2.79
CA ALA A 231 -0.92 8.79 2.33
C ALA A 231 -1.81 9.38 3.44
N GLU A 232 -1.59 9.00 4.71
CA GLU A 232 -2.37 9.49 5.85
C GLU A 232 -2.13 10.99 6.09
N SER A 233 -0.92 11.49 5.83
CA SER A 233 -0.58 12.91 5.98
C SER A 233 -0.87 13.74 4.72
N TRP A 234 -0.89 13.12 3.53
CA TRP A 234 -1.10 13.83 2.27
C TRP A 234 -2.45 14.51 2.13
N VAL A 235 -3.48 13.84 2.57
CA VAL A 235 -4.87 14.28 2.40
C VAL A 235 -5.27 15.35 3.38
N LEU A 236 -4.43 15.63 4.37
CA LEU A 236 -4.78 16.58 5.41
C LEU A 236 -4.67 18.01 4.89
N PRO A 237 -5.66 18.89 5.17
CA PRO A 237 -5.51 20.32 5.01
C PRO A 237 -4.30 20.85 5.77
N ASP A 238 -3.62 21.87 5.25
CA ASP A 238 -2.39 22.39 5.85
C ASP A 238 -2.55 22.85 7.29
N ASN A 239 -3.66 23.50 7.61
CA ASN A 239 -3.99 23.95 8.96
C ASN A 239 -4.20 22.77 9.93
N VAL A 240 -4.86 21.69 9.48
CA VAL A 240 -5.06 20.47 10.26
C VAL A 240 -3.74 19.76 10.50
N LEU A 241 -2.90 19.61 9.46
CA LEU A 241 -1.58 18.99 9.62
C LEU A 241 -0.69 19.80 10.57
N THR A 242 -0.67 21.13 10.43
CA THR A 242 0.14 22.02 11.29
C THR A 242 -0.23 21.87 12.76
N GLU A 243 -1.52 21.91 13.10
CA GLU A 243 -1.98 21.75 14.49
C GLU A 243 -1.76 20.31 15.00
N THR A 244 -2.00 19.31 14.14
CA THR A 244 -1.71 17.91 14.47
C THR A 244 -0.24 17.72 14.81
N MET A 245 0.67 18.27 14.00
CA MET A 245 2.12 18.18 14.26
C MET A 245 2.52 18.90 15.54
N ARG A 246 1.97 20.07 15.81
CA ARG A 246 2.24 20.78 17.06
C ARG A 246 1.90 19.94 18.31
N ARG A 247 0.75 19.25 18.30
CA ARG A 247 0.33 18.36 19.41
C ARG A 247 1.18 17.08 19.46
N LEU A 248 1.53 16.54 18.29
CA LEU A 248 2.34 15.33 18.20
C LEU A 248 3.79 15.57 18.65
N ASP A 249 4.38 16.73 18.31
CA ASP A 249 5.72 17.12 18.75
C ASP A 249 5.76 17.27 20.29
N ALA A 250 4.74 17.90 20.88
CA ALA A 250 4.62 18.02 22.34
C ALA A 250 4.53 16.63 23.02
N PHE A 251 3.69 15.76 22.49
CA PHE A 251 3.58 14.38 22.97
C PHE A 251 4.91 13.63 22.88
N ALA A 252 5.60 13.76 21.73
CA ALA A 252 6.85 13.05 21.50
C ALA A 252 7.96 13.54 22.44
N ALA A 253 8.02 14.85 22.72
CA ALA A 253 8.98 15.44 23.63
C ALA A 253 8.75 15.02 25.10
N ASP A 254 7.50 14.78 25.49
CA ASP A 254 7.14 14.27 26.81
C ASP A 254 7.47 12.78 26.96
N GLU A 255 7.22 11.99 25.91
CA GLU A 255 7.38 10.53 25.94
C GLU A 255 8.84 10.09 25.76
N TRP A 256 9.61 10.81 24.91
CA TRP A 256 11.02 10.49 24.62
C TRP A 256 11.93 11.69 24.87
N PRO A 257 12.73 11.67 25.95
CA PRO A 257 13.66 12.77 26.27
C PRO A 257 14.68 13.07 25.18
N ASP A 258 15.04 12.03 24.37
CA ASP A 258 15.92 12.15 23.21
C ASP A 258 15.22 11.58 21.96
N LEU A 259 14.85 12.49 21.07
CA LEU A 259 14.19 12.17 19.80
C LEU A 259 15.17 11.68 18.73
N ASP A 260 16.47 11.81 18.91
CA ASP A 260 17.51 11.48 17.94
C ASP A 260 18.19 10.13 18.21
N THR A 261 17.89 9.50 19.34
CA THR A 261 18.36 8.15 19.64
C THR A 261 17.71 7.13 18.68
N HIS A 262 18.57 6.38 17.96
CA HIS A 262 18.15 5.28 17.11
C HIS A 262 17.60 4.11 17.94
N ARG A 263 16.42 3.63 17.54
CA ARG A 263 15.73 2.52 18.21
C ARG A 263 15.36 1.46 17.20
N PRO A 264 15.47 0.16 17.54
CA PRO A 264 15.07 -0.91 16.65
C PRO A 264 13.54 -0.96 16.52
N VAL A 265 13.08 -1.17 15.29
CA VAL A 265 11.68 -1.43 14.95
C VAL A 265 11.58 -2.69 14.13
N THR A 266 10.78 -3.64 14.57
CA THR A 266 10.41 -4.82 13.78
C THR A 266 9.35 -4.43 12.76
N ARG A 267 9.58 -4.80 11.53
CA ARG A 267 8.67 -4.62 10.40
C ARG A 267 8.37 -5.97 9.76
N ARG A 268 7.17 -6.11 9.22
CA ARG A 268 6.74 -7.27 8.45
C ARG A 268 6.07 -6.84 7.17
N PHE A 269 6.19 -7.67 6.16
CA PHE A 269 5.27 -7.66 5.04
C PHE A 269 4.29 -8.80 5.24
N LEU A 270 3.01 -8.45 5.37
CA LEU A 270 1.92 -9.39 5.60
C LEU A 270 1.01 -9.40 4.39
N PHE A 271 0.45 -10.58 4.07
CA PHE A 271 -0.57 -10.66 3.03
C PHE A 271 -1.60 -11.75 3.30
N GLY A 272 -2.85 -11.44 3.00
CA GLY A 272 -3.95 -12.40 2.96
C GLY A 272 -4.16 -12.90 1.52
N VAL A 273 -4.49 -14.18 1.37
CA VAL A 273 -4.78 -14.80 0.09
C VAL A 273 -6.24 -15.24 0.05
N PHE A 274 -6.93 -14.89 -1.03
CA PHE A 274 -8.33 -15.24 -1.27
C PHE A 274 -8.42 -15.99 -2.61
N ARG A 275 -8.99 -17.20 -2.60
CA ARG A 275 -9.21 -18.00 -3.80
C ARG A 275 -10.63 -17.80 -4.31
N PHE A 276 -10.76 -17.56 -5.60
CA PHE A 276 -12.07 -17.58 -6.28
C PHE A 276 -12.49 -19.00 -6.59
N ASP A 277 -13.78 -19.28 -6.34
CA ASP A 277 -14.38 -20.55 -6.67
C ASP A 277 -14.34 -20.76 -8.21
N ASP A 278 -14.43 -22.01 -8.67
CA ASP A 278 -14.40 -22.42 -10.08
C ASP A 278 -15.66 -21.97 -10.84
#